data_18c4033b5aa27c8d46b414035999b5e4
#
_entry.id   18c4033b5aa27c8d46b414035999b5e4
#
_cell.length_a   1.000
_cell.length_b   1.000
_cell.length_c   1.000
_cell.angle_alpha   90.00
_cell.angle_beta   90.00
_cell.angle_gamma   90.00
#
_symmetry.space_group_name_H-M   'P 1'
#
loop_
_entity.id
_entity.type
_entity.pdbx_description
1 polymer ?
#
loop_
_entity_poly.entity_id
_entity_poly.type
_entity_poly.pdbx_seq_one_letter_code
_entity_poly.pdbx_strand_id
1 'polypeptide(L)'
;NQSESPEARQKVAELSKELRTRKIEVLGAREERHPQNLGIKIELANLVMQLQDWSRAIPLLQKASQDPRQKTKALVLLGKCFMYDNKLPLAKSQFERAIPDLNLDNSPETYKEAHYLLARVCEETGDKEKAVHHYGEVLVVDYDYKDAKDRLESLQGGG
;
A
#
# COMPACT_ATOMS: atom_id res chain seq x y z
N ASN A 1 -16.34 29.55 8.60
CA ASN A 1 -15.61 28.78 7.57
C ASN A 1 -14.76 29.75 6.74
N GLN A 2 -13.55 30.05 7.26
CA GLN A 2 -12.54 30.75 6.48
C GLN A 2 -11.97 29.74 5.48
N SER A 3 -12.33 29.87 4.22
CA SER A 3 -11.69 29.13 3.14
C SER A 3 -10.24 29.58 3.07
N GLU A 4 -9.29 28.71 3.41
CA GLU A 4 -7.86 28.98 3.25
C GLU A 4 -7.59 29.44 1.82
N SER A 5 -6.80 30.52 1.68
CA SER A 5 -6.45 31.04 0.37
C SER A 5 -5.63 30.00 -0.43
N PRO A 6 -5.69 30.01 -1.77
CA PRO A 6 -4.88 29.11 -2.60
C PRO A 6 -3.37 29.21 -2.29
N GLU A 7 -2.89 30.41 -1.96
CA GLU A 7 -1.50 30.66 -1.58
C GLU A 7 -1.14 30.00 -0.24
N ALA A 8 -2.05 30.05 0.75
CA ALA A 8 -1.85 29.36 2.03
C ALA A 8 -1.77 27.84 1.86
N ARG A 9 -2.65 27.26 1.03
CA ARG A 9 -2.63 25.83 0.71
C ARG A 9 -1.33 25.41 0.02
N GLN A 10 -0.87 26.21 -0.93
CA GLN A 10 0.39 25.96 -1.63
C GLN A 10 1.57 26.00 -0.66
N LYS A 11 1.62 27.01 0.22
CA LYS A 11 2.68 27.12 1.23
C LYS A 11 2.70 25.93 2.20
N VAL A 12 1.54 25.48 2.65
CA VAL A 12 1.41 24.28 3.49
C VAL A 12 1.92 23.03 2.77
N ALA A 13 1.59 22.86 1.49
CA ALA A 13 2.06 21.74 0.68
C ALA A 13 3.58 21.76 0.51
N GLU A 14 4.17 22.92 0.24
CA GLU A 14 5.63 23.09 0.11
C GLU A 14 6.35 22.76 1.41
N LEU A 15 5.88 23.29 2.54
CA LEU A 15 6.44 23.01 3.87
C LEU A 15 6.31 21.53 4.26
N SER A 16 5.18 20.93 3.93
CA SER A 16 4.97 19.49 4.18
C SER A 16 5.94 18.63 3.37
N LYS A 17 6.20 19.00 2.13
CA LYS A 17 7.16 18.32 1.26
C LYS A 17 8.59 18.48 1.79
N GLU A 18 8.97 19.68 2.20
CA GLU A 18 10.29 19.96 2.77
C GLU A 18 10.51 19.15 4.07
N LEU A 19 9.52 19.16 4.98
CA LEU A 19 9.58 18.38 6.21
C LEU A 19 9.75 16.88 5.92
N ARG A 20 9.04 16.35 4.94
CA ARG A 20 9.14 14.96 4.53
C ARG A 20 10.51 14.63 3.97
N THR A 21 11.06 15.50 3.14
CA THR A 21 12.41 15.36 2.59
C THR A 21 13.46 15.31 3.71
N ARG A 22 13.38 16.20 4.69
CA ARG A 22 14.28 16.20 5.86
C ARG A 22 14.15 14.93 6.71
N LYS A 23 12.93 14.44 6.91
CA LYS A 23 12.71 13.15 7.60
C LYS A 23 13.36 11.99 6.86
N ILE A 24 13.28 11.97 5.54
CA ILE A 24 13.91 10.95 4.69
C ILE A 24 15.43 11.01 4.82
N GLU A 25 16.03 12.18 4.83
CA GLU A 25 17.48 12.35 5.03
C GLU A 25 17.95 11.81 6.40
N VAL A 26 17.24 12.18 7.46
CA VAL A 26 17.55 11.72 8.83
C VAL A 26 17.40 10.21 8.96
N LEU A 27 16.31 9.65 8.46
CA LEU A 27 16.06 8.20 8.51
C LEU A 27 17.03 7.43 7.60
N GLY A 28 17.37 7.97 6.43
CA GLY A 28 18.38 7.40 5.56
C GLY A 28 19.74 7.28 6.23
N ALA A 29 20.19 8.35 6.90
CA ALA A 29 21.43 8.33 7.67
C ALA A 29 21.38 7.37 8.88
N ARG A 30 20.20 7.15 9.48
CA ARG A 30 20.02 6.15 10.53
C ARG A 30 20.04 4.73 9.96
N GLU A 31 19.44 4.52 8.81
CA GLU A 31 19.42 3.22 8.12
C GLU A 31 20.84 2.80 7.74
N GLU A 32 21.65 3.70 7.20
CA GLU A 32 23.05 3.46 6.88
C GLU A 32 23.88 3.05 8.10
N ARG A 33 23.62 3.67 9.26
CA ARG A 33 24.30 3.32 10.52
C ARG A 33 23.81 2.04 11.17
N HIS A 34 22.55 1.66 10.89
CA HIS A 34 21.89 0.51 11.50
C HIS A 34 21.20 -0.37 10.42
N PRO A 35 21.96 -0.93 9.46
CA PRO A 35 21.37 -1.62 8.30
C PRO A 35 20.58 -2.88 8.67
N GLN A 36 20.75 -3.39 9.88
CA GLN A 36 20.00 -4.53 10.40
C GLN A 36 18.65 -4.14 11.04
N ASN A 37 18.39 -2.84 11.21
CA ASN A 37 17.13 -2.38 11.79
C ASN A 37 16.04 -2.30 10.70
N LEU A 38 15.28 -3.36 10.57
CA LEU A 38 14.24 -3.49 9.54
C LEU A 38 13.04 -2.57 9.78
N GLY A 39 12.80 -2.16 11.02
CA GLY A 39 11.78 -1.15 11.34
C GLY A 39 12.08 0.21 10.71
N ILE A 40 13.35 0.64 10.76
CA ILE A 40 13.79 1.87 10.08
C ILE A 40 13.59 1.77 8.57
N LYS A 41 13.86 0.61 7.97
CA LYS A 41 13.65 0.40 6.53
C LYS A 41 12.17 0.55 6.12
N ILE A 42 11.24 0.03 6.91
CA ILE A 42 9.81 0.19 6.66
C ILE A 42 9.38 1.65 6.81
N GLU A 43 9.84 2.32 7.87
CA GLU A 43 9.52 3.72 8.10
C GLU A 43 10.06 4.61 6.96
N LEU A 44 11.30 4.38 6.54
CA LEU A 44 11.89 5.08 5.39
C LEU A 44 11.14 4.77 4.10
N ALA A 45 10.79 3.50 3.86
CA ALA A 45 10.02 3.11 2.69
C ALA A 45 8.66 3.83 2.63
N ASN A 46 7.93 3.91 3.74
CA ASN A 46 6.67 4.65 3.79
C ASN A 46 6.82 6.13 3.42
N LEU A 47 7.90 6.78 3.85
CA LEU A 47 8.15 8.18 3.52
C LEU A 47 8.51 8.38 2.04
N VAL A 48 9.38 7.53 1.48
CA VAL A 48 9.74 7.65 0.06
C VAL A 48 8.57 7.26 -0.86
N MET A 49 7.70 6.34 -0.44
CA MET A 49 6.45 6.03 -1.14
C MET A 49 5.52 7.25 -1.25
N GLN A 50 5.45 8.08 -0.22
CA GLN A 50 4.67 9.33 -0.26
C GLN A 50 5.20 10.34 -1.28
N LEU A 51 6.48 10.24 -1.65
CA LEU A 51 7.09 11.00 -2.73
C LEU A 51 7.01 10.28 -4.08
N GLN A 52 6.33 9.14 -4.15
CA GLN A 52 6.23 8.28 -5.33
C GLN A 52 7.60 7.76 -5.83
N ASP A 53 8.57 7.68 -4.93
CA ASP A 53 9.90 7.12 -5.23
C ASP A 53 9.89 5.59 -5.00
N TRP A 54 9.23 4.89 -5.92
CA TRP A 54 9.07 3.44 -5.86
C TRP A 54 10.40 2.71 -5.96
N SER A 55 11.31 3.21 -6.78
CA SER A 55 12.64 2.61 -7.01
C SER A 55 13.48 2.57 -5.73
N ARG A 56 13.31 3.55 -4.84
CA ARG A 56 13.96 3.58 -3.53
C ARG A 56 13.23 2.75 -2.47
N ALA A 57 11.90 2.74 -2.52
CA ALA A 57 11.08 1.99 -1.56
C ALA A 57 11.21 0.47 -1.70
N ILE A 58 11.23 -0.03 -2.92
CA ILE A 58 11.22 -1.47 -3.22
C ILE A 58 12.38 -2.23 -2.55
N PRO A 59 13.65 -1.84 -2.69
CA PRO A 59 14.77 -2.55 -2.05
C PRO A 59 14.67 -2.57 -0.53
N LEU A 60 14.20 -1.48 0.09
CA LEU A 60 14.00 -1.38 1.54
C LEU A 60 12.96 -2.40 2.03
N LEU A 61 11.85 -2.49 1.30
CA LEU A 61 10.77 -3.42 1.63
C LEU A 61 11.12 -4.88 1.35
N GLN A 62 11.89 -5.15 0.29
CA GLN A 62 12.41 -6.48 0.01
C GLN A 62 13.32 -6.98 1.15
N LYS A 63 14.16 -6.12 1.69
CA LYS A 63 14.97 -6.43 2.88
C LYS A 63 14.08 -6.69 4.11
N ALA A 64 13.11 -5.80 4.37
CA ALA A 64 12.20 -5.94 5.50
C ALA A 64 11.35 -7.21 5.43
N SER A 65 11.00 -7.69 4.24
CA SER A 65 10.21 -8.91 4.05
C SER A 65 10.94 -10.20 4.43
N GLN A 66 12.24 -10.12 4.67
CA GLN A 66 13.05 -11.26 5.14
C GLN A 66 12.87 -11.54 6.65
N ASP A 67 12.39 -10.56 7.41
CA ASP A 67 12.06 -10.76 8.83
C ASP A 67 10.61 -11.27 8.96
N PRO A 68 10.39 -12.45 9.55
CA PRO A 68 9.04 -12.99 9.75
C PRO A 68 8.07 -12.04 10.44
N ARG A 69 8.58 -11.17 11.35
CA ARG A 69 7.76 -10.19 12.07
C ARG A 69 7.29 -9.03 11.22
N GLN A 70 8.04 -8.71 10.15
CA GLN A 70 7.77 -7.58 9.26
C GLN A 70 7.26 -8.04 7.89
N LYS A 71 7.38 -9.33 7.59
CA LYS A 71 7.12 -9.92 6.26
C LYS A 71 5.79 -9.51 5.68
N THR A 72 4.70 -9.74 6.40
CA THR A 72 3.35 -9.48 5.90
C THR A 72 3.13 -8.01 5.59
N LYS A 73 3.53 -7.12 6.51
CA LYS A 73 3.46 -5.67 6.29
C LYS A 73 4.30 -5.23 5.11
N ALA A 74 5.54 -5.74 5.00
CA ALA A 74 6.43 -5.41 3.89
C ALA A 74 5.88 -5.90 2.55
N LEU A 75 5.27 -7.09 2.49
CA LEU A 75 4.66 -7.62 1.28
C LEU A 75 3.46 -6.79 0.80
N VAL A 76 2.60 -6.33 1.71
CA VAL A 76 1.50 -5.43 1.35
C VAL A 76 2.02 -4.12 0.78
N LEU A 77 3.03 -3.52 1.41
CA LEU A 77 3.66 -2.29 0.92
C LEU A 77 4.37 -2.49 -0.42
N LEU A 78 5.04 -3.62 -0.63
CA LEU A 78 5.62 -3.99 -1.93
C LEU A 78 4.56 -4.10 -3.01
N GLY A 79 3.44 -4.76 -2.71
CA GLY A 79 2.30 -4.84 -3.61
C GLY A 79 1.80 -3.46 -4.02
N LYS A 80 1.68 -2.54 -3.07
CA LYS A 80 1.32 -1.13 -3.33
C LYS A 80 2.34 -0.44 -4.23
N CYS A 81 3.63 -0.57 -3.95
CA CYS A 81 4.69 0.00 -4.78
C CYS A 81 4.59 -0.47 -6.23
N PHE A 82 4.49 -1.78 -6.43
CA PHE A 82 4.39 -2.35 -7.77
C PHE A 82 3.10 -1.96 -8.48
N MET A 83 1.98 -1.87 -7.76
CA MET A 83 0.70 -1.44 -8.32
C MET A 83 0.78 0.00 -8.83
N TYR A 84 1.30 0.92 -8.03
CA TYR A 84 1.43 2.32 -8.40
C TYR A 84 2.52 2.57 -9.44
N ASP A 85 3.52 1.70 -9.53
CA ASP A 85 4.53 1.70 -10.59
C ASP A 85 4.07 0.95 -11.86
N ASN A 86 2.78 0.61 -11.93
CA ASN A 86 2.13 -0.10 -13.04
C ASN A 86 2.75 -1.47 -13.38
N LYS A 87 3.29 -2.15 -12.37
CA LYS A 87 3.84 -3.52 -12.48
C LYS A 87 2.85 -4.52 -11.87
N LEU A 88 1.69 -4.64 -12.50
CA LEU A 88 0.54 -5.36 -11.95
C LEU A 88 0.80 -6.85 -11.66
N PRO A 89 1.51 -7.63 -12.49
CA PRO A 89 1.84 -9.02 -12.14
C PRO A 89 2.68 -9.16 -10.88
N LEU A 90 3.62 -8.24 -10.66
CA LEU A 90 4.45 -8.22 -9.44
C LEU A 90 3.63 -7.82 -8.23
N ALA A 91 2.74 -6.83 -8.38
CA ALA A 91 1.81 -6.42 -7.32
C ALA A 91 0.92 -7.58 -6.88
N LYS A 92 0.30 -8.28 -7.84
CA LYS A 92 -0.52 -9.45 -7.60
C LYS A 92 0.22 -10.50 -6.76
N SER A 93 1.44 -10.84 -7.17
CA SER A 93 2.28 -11.82 -6.47
C SER A 93 2.53 -11.43 -5.00
N GLN A 94 2.80 -10.15 -4.72
CA GLN A 94 3.06 -9.71 -3.36
C GLN A 94 1.82 -9.78 -2.47
N PHE A 95 0.66 -9.35 -2.96
CA PHE A 95 -0.60 -9.44 -2.23
C PHE A 95 -1.01 -10.90 -1.97
N GLU A 96 -0.88 -11.78 -2.97
CA GLU A 96 -1.18 -13.21 -2.82
C GLU A 96 -0.27 -13.88 -1.78
N ARG A 97 0.97 -13.44 -1.64
CA ARG A 97 1.89 -13.91 -0.60
C ARG A 97 1.58 -13.36 0.79
N ALA A 98 1.02 -12.17 0.87
CA ALA A 98 0.69 -11.53 2.15
C ALA A 98 -0.60 -12.07 2.77
N ILE A 99 -1.62 -12.32 1.95
CA ILE A 99 -2.99 -12.64 2.39
C ILE A 99 -3.07 -13.85 3.34
N PRO A 100 -2.37 -14.99 3.11
CA PRO A 100 -2.46 -16.14 4.02
C PRO A 100 -2.06 -15.85 5.46
N ASP A 101 -1.19 -14.85 5.67
CA ASP A 101 -0.71 -14.46 7.00
C ASP A 101 -1.50 -13.28 7.60
N LEU A 102 -2.49 -12.75 6.87
CA LEU A 102 -3.38 -11.70 7.36
C LEU A 102 -4.56 -12.29 8.11
N ASN A 103 -4.90 -11.66 9.22
CA ASN A 103 -5.91 -12.12 10.13
C ASN A 103 -6.77 -10.95 10.58
N LEU A 104 -8.08 -11.14 10.57
CA LEU A 104 -9.06 -10.11 10.95
C LEU A 104 -8.95 -9.68 12.41
N ASP A 105 -8.54 -10.58 13.31
CA ASP A 105 -8.45 -10.29 14.74
C ASP A 105 -7.26 -9.35 15.05
N ASN A 106 -6.15 -9.50 14.31
CA ASN A 106 -4.91 -8.78 14.57
C ASN A 106 -4.68 -7.58 13.62
N SER A 107 -5.23 -7.64 12.41
CA SER A 107 -4.94 -6.65 11.37
C SER A 107 -6.14 -6.42 10.44
N PRO A 108 -7.32 -6.03 10.96
CA PRO A 108 -8.54 -5.93 10.15
C PRO A 108 -8.41 -4.91 9.00
N GLU A 109 -7.73 -3.79 9.24
CA GLU A 109 -7.54 -2.77 8.21
C GLU A 109 -6.59 -3.24 7.10
N THR A 110 -5.49 -3.90 7.45
CA THR A 110 -4.55 -4.47 6.47
C THR A 110 -5.19 -5.61 5.68
N TYR A 111 -6.01 -6.43 6.31
CA TYR A 111 -6.78 -7.48 5.64
C TYR A 111 -7.70 -6.90 4.55
N LYS A 112 -8.52 -5.91 4.92
CA LYS A 112 -9.41 -5.24 3.98
C LYS A 112 -8.64 -4.57 2.84
N GLU A 113 -7.58 -3.84 3.16
CA GLU A 113 -6.76 -3.15 2.16
C GLU A 113 -6.12 -4.13 1.18
N ALA A 114 -5.50 -5.22 1.67
CA ALA A 114 -4.83 -6.20 0.82
C ALA A 114 -5.81 -6.90 -0.14
N HIS A 115 -6.97 -7.33 0.35
CA HIS A 115 -8.00 -7.92 -0.49
C HIS A 115 -8.56 -6.92 -1.51
N TYR A 116 -8.83 -5.69 -1.09
CA TYR A 116 -9.32 -4.65 -1.99
C TYR A 116 -8.32 -4.33 -3.12
N LEU A 117 -7.04 -4.16 -2.78
CA LEU A 117 -6.00 -3.86 -3.76
C LEU A 117 -5.73 -5.04 -4.70
N LEU A 118 -5.73 -6.26 -4.19
CA LEU A 118 -5.63 -7.45 -5.03
C LEU A 118 -6.82 -7.59 -5.98
N ALA A 119 -8.03 -7.32 -5.49
CA ALA A 119 -9.22 -7.30 -6.34
C ALA A 119 -9.09 -6.28 -7.49
N ARG A 120 -8.60 -5.08 -7.20
CA ARG A 120 -8.33 -4.06 -8.21
C ARG A 120 -7.29 -4.50 -9.23
N VAL A 121 -6.19 -5.09 -8.78
CA VAL A 121 -5.17 -5.62 -9.69
C VAL A 121 -5.75 -6.74 -10.57
N CYS A 122 -6.53 -7.64 -10.02
CA CYS A 122 -7.21 -8.69 -10.79
C CYS A 122 -8.20 -8.12 -11.81
N GLU A 123 -8.97 -7.11 -11.43
CA GLU A 123 -9.88 -6.40 -12.33
C GLU A 123 -9.12 -5.78 -13.52
N GLU A 124 -8.04 -5.07 -13.26
CA GLU A 124 -7.22 -4.44 -14.31
C GLU A 124 -6.49 -5.45 -15.20
N THR A 125 -6.15 -6.62 -14.69
CA THR A 125 -5.51 -7.71 -15.46
C THR A 125 -6.50 -8.67 -16.12
N GLY A 126 -7.80 -8.42 -15.99
CA GLY A 126 -8.85 -9.22 -16.61
C GLY A 126 -9.20 -10.52 -15.88
N ASP A 127 -8.69 -10.75 -14.69
CA ASP A 127 -9.04 -11.90 -13.85
C ASP A 127 -10.32 -11.59 -13.04
N LYS A 128 -11.44 -11.58 -13.74
CA LYS A 128 -12.74 -11.22 -13.19
C LYS A 128 -13.16 -12.09 -12.01
N GLU A 129 -12.91 -13.39 -12.08
CA GLU A 129 -13.29 -14.34 -11.03
C GLU A 129 -12.58 -14.04 -9.71
N LYS A 130 -11.28 -13.83 -9.75
CA LYS A 130 -10.50 -13.45 -8.56
C LYS A 130 -10.87 -12.07 -8.06
N ALA A 131 -11.12 -11.10 -8.93
CA ALA A 131 -11.57 -9.77 -8.54
C ALA A 131 -12.88 -9.84 -7.73
N VAL A 132 -13.88 -10.58 -8.24
CA VAL A 132 -15.16 -10.80 -7.55
C VAL A 132 -14.94 -11.46 -6.19
N HIS A 133 -14.11 -12.50 -6.13
CA HIS A 133 -13.78 -13.18 -4.87
C HIS A 133 -13.21 -12.22 -3.83
N HIS A 134 -12.18 -11.46 -4.20
CA HIS A 134 -11.49 -10.57 -3.24
C HIS A 134 -12.33 -9.35 -2.84
N TYR A 135 -13.12 -8.77 -3.72
CA TYR A 135 -14.11 -7.75 -3.32
C TYR A 135 -15.15 -8.34 -2.35
N GLY A 136 -15.58 -9.58 -2.58
CA GLY A 136 -16.49 -10.29 -1.69
C GLY A 136 -15.92 -10.45 -0.28
N GLU A 137 -14.65 -10.83 -0.15
CA GLU A 137 -13.95 -10.94 1.13
C GLU A 137 -13.94 -9.61 1.92
N VAL A 138 -13.77 -8.49 1.22
CA VAL A 138 -13.83 -7.16 1.84
C VAL A 138 -15.24 -6.85 2.33
N LEU A 139 -16.26 -7.09 1.51
CA LEU A 139 -17.64 -6.72 1.80
C LEU A 139 -18.28 -7.55 2.91
N VAL A 140 -17.81 -8.78 3.12
CA VAL A 140 -18.22 -9.61 4.26
C VAL A 140 -17.79 -8.97 5.58
N VAL A 141 -16.66 -8.27 5.59
CA VAL A 141 -16.10 -7.62 6.78
C VAL A 141 -16.61 -6.18 6.94
N ASP A 142 -16.68 -5.45 5.85
CA ASP A 142 -17.06 -4.04 5.81
C ASP A 142 -17.80 -3.74 4.50
N TYR A 143 -19.13 -3.72 4.58
CA TYR A 143 -20.00 -3.54 3.42
C TYR A 143 -19.84 -2.17 2.73
N ASP A 144 -19.40 -1.17 3.47
CA ASP A 144 -19.23 0.21 2.99
C ASP A 144 -17.76 0.55 2.67
N TYR A 145 -16.91 -0.48 2.54
CA TYR A 145 -15.49 -0.26 2.28
C TYR A 145 -15.25 0.31 0.87
N LYS A 146 -14.86 1.59 0.83
CA LYS A 146 -14.54 2.33 -0.42
C LYS A 146 -15.63 2.10 -1.49
N ASP A 147 -15.24 1.82 -2.71
CA ASP A 147 -16.12 1.53 -3.86
C ASP A 147 -16.22 0.02 -4.18
N ALA A 148 -15.88 -0.84 -3.24
CA ALA A 148 -15.83 -2.29 -3.45
C ALA A 148 -17.18 -2.88 -3.91
N LYS A 149 -18.28 -2.40 -3.32
CA LYS A 149 -19.64 -2.82 -3.71
C LYS A 149 -19.96 -2.48 -5.15
N ASP A 150 -19.73 -1.23 -5.54
CA ASP A 150 -20.03 -0.77 -6.91
C ASP A 150 -19.18 -1.51 -7.95
N ARG A 151 -17.90 -1.77 -7.62
CA ARG A 151 -17.02 -2.56 -8.48
C ARG A 151 -17.47 -4.01 -8.62
N LEU A 152 -17.85 -4.64 -7.50
CA LEU A 152 -18.37 -6.00 -7.52
C LEU A 152 -19.64 -6.11 -8.39
N GLU A 153 -20.60 -5.22 -8.18
CA GLU A 153 -21.84 -5.18 -8.94
C GLU A 153 -21.57 -4.97 -10.44
N SER A 154 -20.66 -4.08 -10.80
CA SER A 154 -20.25 -3.85 -12.20
C SER A 154 -19.63 -5.09 -12.83
N LEU A 155 -18.82 -5.84 -12.10
CA LEU A 155 -18.21 -7.08 -12.58
C LEU A 155 -19.25 -8.20 -12.77
N GLN A 156 -20.26 -8.25 -11.93
CA GLN A 156 -21.32 -9.26 -12.00
C GLN A 156 -22.42 -8.91 -13.02
N GLY A 157 -22.68 -7.63 -13.23
CA GLY A 157 -23.73 -7.14 -14.15
C GLY A 157 -23.28 -6.98 -15.61
N GLY A 158 -21.98 -7.04 -15.89
CA GLY A 158 -21.38 -6.92 -17.22
C GLY A 158 -21.31 -8.25 -17.97
N GLY A 159 -22.40 -8.99 -17.94
CA GLY A 159 -22.56 -10.23 -18.70
C GLY A 159 -23.49 -10.05 -19.87
#